data_97c2940b85309332f838d52b107877d5
#
_entry.id   97c2940b85309332f838d52b107877d5
#
_cell.length_a   1.000
_cell.length_b   1.000
_cell.length_c   1.000
_cell.angle_alpha   90.00
_cell.angle_beta   90.00
_cell.angle_gamma   90.00
#
_symmetry.space_group_name_H-M   'P 1'
#
loop_
_entity.id
_entity.type
_entity.pdbx_description
1 polymer ?
#
loop_
_entity_poly.entity_id
_entity_poly.type
_entity_poly.pdbx_seq_one_letter_code
_entity_poly.pdbx_strand_id
1 'polypeptide(L)'
;MNEIFENNKFTTRAHNFYNLYRTPIIAIVVILLITVVLFLAIGQISKSNNEKAAEIYNKWTLQEIETEDGQKTSKDLFNELLNSYKNTGYTKLALLSQASVDAKNDLNEESLNKFLMLIDLTDGFRGNDLFNKIARVNAARLLYAEEKYDEALNLLEKYSSSS
;
A
#
# COMPACT_ATOMS: atom_id res chain seq x y z
N MET A 1 23.38 -10.34 -60.30
CA MET A 1 22.89 -11.72 -60.04
C MET A 1 23.13 -12.20 -58.60
N ASN A 2 24.05 -11.61 -57.84
CA ASN A 2 24.34 -11.98 -56.44
C ASN A 2 23.28 -11.53 -55.39
N GLU A 3 22.64 -10.40 -55.58
CA GLU A 3 21.65 -9.87 -54.61
C GLU A 3 20.39 -10.74 -54.48
N ILE A 4 19.96 -11.41 -55.53
CA ILE A 4 18.78 -12.29 -55.49
C ILE A 4 19.07 -13.57 -54.67
N PHE A 5 20.31 -14.05 -54.69
CA PHE A 5 20.73 -15.24 -53.94
C PHE A 5 20.94 -14.93 -52.44
N GLU A 6 21.39 -13.73 -52.07
CA GLU A 6 21.51 -13.32 -50.67
C GLU A 6 20.13 -13.12 -50.02
N ASN A 7 19.21 -12.51 -50.75
CA ASN A 7 17.84 -12.30 -50.25
C ASN A 7 17.13 -13.65 -50.01
N ASN A 8 17.35 -14.66 -50.85
CA ASN A 8 16.79 -16.00 -50.68
C ASN A 8 17.36 -16.72 -49.43
N LYS A 9 18.64 -16.55 -49.11
CA LYS A 9 19.28 -17.14 -47.94
C LYS A 9 18.78 -16.48 -46.64
N PHE A 10 18.55 -15.17 -46.63
CA PHE A 10 18.03 -14.45 -45.49
C PHE A 10 16.58 -14.83 -45.18
N THR A 11 15.71 -14.86 -46.20
CA THR A 11 14.32 -15.27 -46.08
C THR A 11 14.16 -16.72 -45.62
N THR A 12 15.01 -17.62 -46.13
CA THR A 12 15.00 -19.04 -45.70
C THR A 12 15.45 -19.19 -44.24
N ARG A 13 16.46 -18.45 -43.79
CA ARG A 13 16.92 -18.46 -42.40
C ARG A 13 15.86 -17.87 -41.47
N ALA A 14 15.22 -16.78 -41.85
CA ALA A 14 14.16 -16.16 -41.09
C ALA A 14 12.94 -17.08 -40.97
N HIS A 15 12.58 -17.79 -42.05
CA HIS A 15 11.47 -18.75 -42.05
C HIS A 15 11.77 -19.97 -41.18
N ASN A 16 12.98 -20.53 -41.23
CA ASN A 16 13.40 -21.63 -40.40
C ASN A 16 13.45 -21.24 -38.92
N PHE A 17 13.97 -20.04 -38.62
CA PHE A 17 13.96 -19.49 -37.26
C PHE A 17 12.54 -19.33 -36.74
N TYR A 18 11.65 -18.74 -37.53
CA TYR A 18 10.24 -18.59 -37.16
C TYR A 18 9.56 -19.96 -36.89
N ASN A 19 9.74 -20.93 -37.77
CA ASN A 19 9.15 -22.26 -37.60
C ASN A 19 9.67 -23.01 -36.39
N LEU A 20 10.93 -22.83 -36.01
CA LEU A 20 11.54 -23.45 -34.85
C LEU A 20 11.08 -22.79 -33.53
N TYR A 21 10.93 -21.48 -33.55
CA TYR A 21 10.66 -20.70 -32.34
C TYR A 21 9.21 -20.17 -32.25
N ARG A 22 8.34 -20.47 -33.22
CA ARG A 22 6.95 -19.95 -33.23
C ARG A 22 6.18 -20.27 -31.94
N THR A 23 6.31 -21.51 -31.44
CA THR A 23 5.59 -21.94 -30.23
C THR A 23 6.06 -21.17 -28.99
N PRO A 24 7.37 -21.09 -28.67
CA PRO A 24 7.82 -20.28 -27.53
C PRO A 24 7.56 -18.77 -27.73
N ILE A 25 7.65 -18.23 -28.95
CA ILE A 25 7.32 -16.83 -29.23
C ILE A 25 5.84 -16.55 -28.92
N ILE A 26 4.94 -17.39 -29.40
CA ILE A 26 3.51 -17.25 -29.11
C ILE A 26 3.25 -17.34 -27.59
N ALA A 27 3.89 -18.29 -26.91
CA ALA A 27 3.77 -18.42 -25.46
C ALA A 27 4.21 -17.13 -24.71
N ILE A 28 5.34 -16.55 -25.10
CA ILE A 28 5.84 -15.30 -24.52
C ILE A 28 4.86 -14.15 -24.78
N VAL A 29 4.35 -14.01 -26.00
CA VAL A 29 3.37 -12.97 -26.33
C VAL A 29 2.09 -13.11 -25.50
N VAL A 30 1.59 -14.35 -25.34
CA VAL A 30 0.39 -14.61 -24.52
C VAL A 30 0.63 -14.26 -23.06
N ILE A 31 1.78 -14.65 -22.49
CA ILE A 31 2.15 -14.31 -21.12
C ILE A 31 2.21 -12.80 -20.95
N LEU A 32 2.81 -12.09 -21.90
CA LEU A 32 2.92 -10.63 -21.86
C LEU A 32 1.55 -9.96 -21.91
N LEU A 33 0.64 -10.43 -22.76
CA LEU A 33 -0.74 -9.93 -22.83
C LEU A 33 -1.48 -10.14 -21.52
N ILE A 34 -1.39 -11.35 -20.93
CA ILE A 34 -1.99 -11.65 -19.63
C ILE A 34 -1.43 -10.71 -18.55
N THR A 35 -0.12 -10.49 -18.54
CA THR A 35 0.52 -9.59 -17.57
C THR A 35 -0.01 -8.16 -17.69
N VAL A 36 -0.17 -7.64 -18.91
CA VAL A 36 -0.74 -6.31 -19.15
C VAL A 36 -2.18 -6.22 -18.67
N VAL A 37 -3.01 -7.22 -18.98
CA VAL A 37 -4.42 -7.24 -18.53
C VAL A 37 -4.51 -7.28 -17.00
N LEU A 38 -3.70 -8.10 -16.34
CA LEU A 38 -3.64 -8.16 -14.87
C LEU A 38 -3.20 -6.82 -14.26
N PHE A 39 -2.20 -6.18 -14.86
CA PHE A 39 -1.72 -4.87 -14.40
C PHE A 39 -2.80 -3.79 -14.49
N LEU A 40 -3.55 -3.75 -15.60
CA LEU A 40 -4.67 -2.82 -15.78
C LEU A 40 -5.81 -3.11 -14.80
N ALA A 41 -6.14 -4.38 -14.57
CA ALA A 41 -7.17 -4.78 -13.61
C ALA A 41 -6.81 -4.37 -12.17
N ILE A 42 -5.57 -4.60 -11.73
CA ILE A 42 -5.08 -4.19 -10.41
C ILE A 42 -5.14 -2.65 -10.27
N GLY A 43 -4.75 -1.91 -11.31
CA GLY A 43 -4.83 -0.45 -11.32
C GLY A 43 -6.26 0.06 -11.15
N GLN A 44 -7.23 -0.55 -11.84
CA GLN A 44 -8.64 -0.18 -11.76
C GLN A 44 -9.24 -0.49 -10.37
N ILE A 45 -8.92 -1.65 -9.80
CA ILE A 45 -9.35 -2.03 -8.44
C ILE A 45 -8.77 -1.07 -7.42
N SER A 46 -7.49 -0.75 -7.53
CA SER A 46 -6.81 0.20 -6.63
C SER A 46 -7.45 1.59 -6.68
N LYS A 47 -7.79 2.08 -7.88
CA LYS A 47 -8.48 3.35 -8.08
C LYS A 47 -9.87 3.34 -7.43
N SER A 48 -10.68 2.33 -7.72
CA SER A 48 -12.03 2.18 -7.14
C SER A 48 -11.98 2.09 -5.61
N ASN A 49 -11.05 1.33 -5.06
CA ASN A 49 -10.88 1.23 -3.60
C ASN A 49 -10.47 2.57 -2.98
N ASN A 50 -9.63 3.34 -3.66
CA ASN A 50 -9.21 4.65 -3.18
C ASN A 50 -10.37 5.66 -3.19
N GLU A 51 -11.23 5.64 -4.22
CA GLU A 51 -12.41 6.49 -4.30
C GLU A 51 -13.43 6.17 -3.21
N LYS A 52 -13.71 4.89 -2.97
CA LYS A 52 -14.60 4.44 -1.88
C LYS A 52 -14.03 4.78 -0.50
N ALA A 53 -12.73 4.54 -0.29
CA ALA A 53 -12.09 4.91 0.96
C ALA A 53 -12.13 6.43 1.21
N ALA A 54 -12.01 7.26 0.16
CA ALA A 54 -12.15 8.70 0.25
C ALA A 54 -13.54 9.12 0.73
N GLU A 55 -14.59 8.49 0.19
CA GLU A 55 -15.97 8.75 0.58
C GLU A 55 -16.22 8.39 2.05
N ILE A 56 -15.77 7.18 2.48
CA ILE A 56 -15.91 6.73 3.87
C ILE A 56 -15.10 7.62 4.81
N TYR A 57 -13.87 7.96 4.45
CA TYR A 57 -13.02 8.87 5.23
C TYR A 57 -13.67 10.23 5.41
N ASN A 58 -14.25 10.79 4.35
CA ASN A 58 -14.97 12.07 4.42
C ASN A 58 -16.20 11.98 5.33
N LYS A 59 -17.00 10.92 5.22
CA LYS A 59 -18.11 10.66 6.14
C LYS A 59 -17.62 10.53 7.58
N TRP A 60 -16.53 9.83 7.81
CA TRP A 60 -15.94 9.64 9.14
C TRP A 60 -15.48 10.97 9.77
N THR A 61 -14.81 11.83 8.99
CA THR A 61 -14.32 13.13 9.47
C THR A 61 -15.43 14.15 9.76
N LEU A 62 -16.60 13.97 9.16
CA LEU A 62 -17.77 14.84 9.34
C LEU A 62 -18.73 14.36 10.45
N GLN A 63 -18.44 13.21 11.09
CA GLN A 63 -19.32 12.71 12.17
C GLN A 63 -19.23 13.58 13.42
N GLU A 64 -20.39 13.91 13.94
CA GLU A 64 -20.53 14.54 15.26
C GLU A 64 -20.35 13.48 16.34
N ILE A 65 -19.20 13.47 17.01
CA ILE A 65 -18.86 12.47 18.05
C ILE A 65 -19.44 12.81 19.43
N GLU A 66 -20.25 13.86 19.53
CA GLU A 66 -20.88 14.28 20.79
C GLU A 66 -22.08 13.41 21.18
N THR A 67 -22.65 12.65 20.24
CA THR A 67 -23.77 11.74 20.48
C THR A 67 -23.35 10.28 20.46
N GLU A 68 -24.05 9.41 21.21
CA GLU A 68 -23.77 7.95 21.20
C GLU A 68 -23.90 7.34 19.80
N ASP A 69 -24.92 7.76 19.04
CA ASP A 69 -25.11 7.29 17.66
C ASP A 69 -24.00 7.77 16.73
N GLY A 70 -23.52 8.99 16.91
CA GLY A 70 -22.39 9.54 16.15
C GLY A 70 -21.09 8.81 16.47
N GLN A 71 -20.82 8.51 17.75
CA GLN A 71 -19.65 7.72 18.15
C GLN A 71 -19.67 6.31 17.57
N LYS A 72 -20.83 5.65 17.62
CA LYS A 72 -21.01 4.31 17.03
C LYS A 72 -20.77 4.35 15.52
N THR A 73 -21.40 5.30 14.81
CA THR A 73 -21.23 5.48 13.36
C THR A 73 -19.77 5.77 13.00
N SER A 74 -19.10 6.64 13.76
CA SER A 74 -17.68 6.94 13.58
C SER A 74 -16.81 5.69 13.71
N LYS A 75 -17.07 4.86 14.74
CA LYS A 75 -16.36 3.59 14.94
C LYS A 75 -16.60 2.60 13.80
N ASP A 76 -17.84 2.50 13.32
CA ASP A 76 -18.20 1.60 12.22
C ASP A 76 -17.50 2.01 10.90
N LEU A 77 -17.50 3.32 10.57
CA LEU A 77 -16.80 3.86 9.40
C LEU A 77 -15.28 3.66 9.48
N PHE A 78 -14.70 3.87 10.66
CA PHE A 78 -13.27 3.61 10.88
C PHE A 78 -12.93 2.13 10.70
N ASN A 79 -13.75 1.22 11.24
CA ASN A 79 -13.58 -0.21 11.07
C ASN A 79 -13.76 -0.64 9.61
N GLU A 80 -14.67 -0.03 8.87
CA GLU A 80 -14.83 -0.28 7.43
C GLU A 80 -13.57 0.10 6.65
N LEU A 81 -12.96 1.26 6.94
CA LEU A 81 -11.67 1.65 6.38
C LEU A 81 -10.59 0.60 6.64
N LEU A 82 -10.47 0.14 7.89
CA LEU A 82 -9.45 -0.83 8.29
C LEU A 82 -9.65 -2.20 7.64
N ASN A 83 -10.89 -2.68 7.56
CA ASN A 83 -11.17 -4.03 7.10
C ASN A 83 -11.22 -4.14 5.57
N SER A 84 -11.81 -3.16 4.89
CA SER A 84 -12.08 -3.23 3.46
C SER A 84 -11.08 -2.44 2.61
N TYR A 85 -10.43 -1.41 3.19
CA TYR A 85 -9.60 -0.47 2.44
C TYR A 85 -8.24 -0.19 3.09
N LYS A 86 -7.72 -1.11 3.89
CA LYS A 86 -6.51 -0.93 4.73
C LYS A 86 -5.27 -0.41 3.98
N ASN A 87 -5.12 -0.72 2.69
CA ASN A 87 -3.95 -0.34 1.90
C ASN A 87 -4.07 1.06 1.26
N THR A 88 -5.21 1.74 1.41
CA THR A 88 -5.42 3.07 0.85
C THR A 88 -4.74 4.17 1.67
N GLY A 89 -4.47 5.31 1.03
CA GLY A 89 -3.94 6.50 1.72
C GLY A 89 -4.90 7.04 2.77
N TYR A 90 -6.22 6.95 2.52
CA TYR A 90 -7.25 7.43 3.44
C TYR A 90 -7.31 6.63 4.74
N THR A 91 -7.14 5.31 4.68
CA THR A 91 -7.05 4.47 5.89
C THR A 91 -5.80 4.80 6.72
N LYS A 92 -4.68 5.06 6.05
CA LYS A 92 -3.45 5.49 6.74
C LYS A 92 -3.62 6.85 7.41
N LEU A 93 -4.32 7.79 6.77
CA LEU A 93 -4.69 9.08 7.36
C LEU A 93 -5.64 8.91 8.55
N ALA A 94 -6.65 8.06 8.44
CA ALA A 94 -7.58 7.76 9.53
C ALA A 94 -6.86 7.16 10.75
N LEU A 95 -5.96 6.20 10.52
CA LEU A 95 -5.12 5.61 11.58
C LEU A 95 -4.27 6.66 12.28
N LEU A 96 -3.57 7.50 11.52
CA LEU A 96 -2.75 8.57 12.08
C LEU A 96 -3.58 9.56 12.90
N SER A 97 -4.73 9.97 12.38
CA SER A 97 -5.64 10.90 13.03
C SER A 97 -6.19 10.30 14.33
N GLN A 98 -6.74 9.07 14.26
CA GLN A 98 -7.33 8.43 15.45
C GLN A 98 -6.28 8.14 16.52
N ALA A 99 -5.10 7.63 16.14
CA ALA A 99 -3.99 7.42 17.07
C ALA A 99 -3.60 8.72 17.79
N SER A 100 -3.57 9.84 17.04
CA SER A 100 -3.24 11.15 17.62
C SER A 100 -4.34 11.66 18.56
N VAL A 101 -5.60 11.38 18.27
CA VAL A 101 -6.73 11.71 19.15
C VAL A 101 -6.68 10.86 20.42
N ASP A 102 -6.43 9.56 20.29
CA ASP A 102 -6.33 8.66 21.45
C ASP A 102 -5.19 9.09 22.38
N ALA A 103 -4.01 9.44 21.82
CA ALA A 103 -2.90 9.95 22.62
C ALA A 103 -3.25 11.23 23.39
N LYS A 104 -4.04 12.13 22.79
CA LYS A 104 -4.49 13.38 23.45
C LYS A 104 -5.50 13.13 24.57
N ASN A 105 -6.21 12.02 24.50
CA ASN A 105 -7.20 11.60 25.47
C ASN A 105 -6.64 10.61 26.51
N ASP A 106 -5.29 10.50 26.59
CA ASP A 106 -4.56 9.59 27.50
C ASP A 106 -4.89 8.10 27.28
N LEU A 107 -5.43 7.74 26.10
CA LEU A 107 -5.65 6.35 25.65
C LEU A 107 -4.37 5.82 24.99
N ASN A 108 -3.29 5.72 25.78
CA ASN A 108 -1.95 5.46 25.29
C ASN A 108 -1.82 4.09 24.63
N GLU A 109 -2.46 3.05 25.18
CA GLU A 109 -2.39 1.70 24.62
C GLU A 109 -3.10 1.62 23.27
N GLU A 110 -4.28 2.19 23.13
CA GLU A 110 -5.05 2.24 21.89
C GLU A 110 -4.32 3.06 20.83
N SER A 111 -3.70 4.17 21.24
CA SER A 111 -2.88 5.01 20.38
C SER A 111 -1.66 4.26 19.86
N LEU A 112 -0.89 3.62 20.76
CA LEU A 112 0.28 2.83 20.45
C LEU A 112 -0.07 1.72 19.43
N ASN A 113 -1.14 0.96 19.68
CA ASN A 113 -1.60 -0.10 18.79
C ASN A 113 -1.90 0.43 17.38
N LYS A 114 -2.52 1.60 17.25
CA LYS A 114 -2.81 2.21 15.95
C LYS A 114 -1.55 2.72 15.24
N PHE A 115 -0.58 3.30 15.98
CA PHE A 115 0.71 3.66 15.39
C PHE A 115 1.50 2.44 14.92
N LEU A 116 1.52 1.34 15.69
CA LEU A 116 2.16 0.10 15.28
C LEU A 116 1.50 -0.49 14.03
N MET A 117 0.17 -0.48 13.95
CA MET A 117 -0.55 -0.87 12.74
C MET A 117 -0.19 0.01 11.54
N LEU A 118 -0.06 1.32 11.74
CA LEU A 118 0.35 2.25 10.69
C LEU A 118 1.78 1.98 10.22
N ILE A 119 2.70 1.65 11.13
CA ILE A 119 4.06 1.23 10.79
C ILE A 119 4.00 0.00 9.88
N ASP A 120 3.25 -1.02 10.27
CA ASP A 120 3.09 -2.27 9.50
C ASP A 120 2.56 -2.02 8.08
N LEU A 121 1.55 -1.15 7.94
CA LEU A 121 0.93 -0.81 6.64
C LEU A 121 1.81 0.09 5.76
N THR A 122 2.87 0.65 6.32
CA THR A 122 3.72 1.62 5.62
C THR A 122 5.17 1.19 5.51
N ASP A 123 5.52 0.01 6.03
CA ASP A 123 6.85 -0.60 5.88
C ASP A 123 7.00 -1.28 4.50
N GLY A 124 8.25 -1.42 4.04
CA GLY A 124 8.60 -2.16 2.83
C GLY A 124 8.57 -1.36 1.53
N PHE A 125 8.83 -2.06 0.40
CA PHE A 125 9.09 -1.48 -0.92
C PHE A 125 7.96 -0.59 -1.50
N ARG A 126 6.69 -0.85 -1.14
CA ARG A 126 5.51 -0.04 -1.51
C ARG A 126 4.99 0.80 -0.34
N GLY A 127 5.77 0.88 0.71
CA GLY A 127 5.43 1.64 1.89
C GLY A 127 5.39 3.15 1.66
N ASN A 128 4.87 3.86 2.64
CA ASN A 128 4.91 5.32 2.66
C ASN A 128 5.87 5.77 3.76
N ASP A 129 7.05 6.19 3.37
CA ASP A 129 8.13 6.57 4.27
C ASP A 129 7.72 7.69 5.26
N LEU A 130 6.93 8.68 4.80
CA LEU A 130 6.46 9.76 5.64
C LEU A 130 5.54 9.26 6.76
N PHE A 131 4.52 8.47 6.45
CA PHE A 131 3.64 7.90 7.46
C PHE A 131 4.37 6.94 8.39
N ASN A 132 5.31 6.14 7.85
CA ASN A 132 6.12 5.23 8.65
C ASN A 132 6.94 5.98 9.69
N LYS A 133 7.62 7.04 9.28
CA LYS A 133 8.42 7.91 10.14
C LYS A 133 7.60 8.55 11.24
N ILE A 134 6.48 9.18 10.89
CA ILE A 134 5.58 9.82 11.84
C ILE A 134 5.08 8.81 12.87
N ALA A 135 4.65 7.62 12.41
CA ALA A 135 4.12 6.59 13.28
C ALA A 135 5.18 6.06 14.26
N ARG A 136 6.41 5.79 13.77
CA ARG A 136 7.53 5.32 14.64
C ARG A 136 7.90 6.34 15.70
N VAL A 137 8.01 7.61 15.34
CA VAL A 137 8.33 8.67 16.31
C VAL A 137 7.26 8.79 17.38
N ASN A 138 5.97 8.75 17.01
CA ASN A 138 4.90 8.86 17.99
C ASN A 138 4.76 7.59 18.84
N ALA A 139 4.88 6.39 18.27
CA ALA A 139 4.92 5.15 19.02
C ALA A 139 6.10 5.12 20.01
N ALA A 140 7.29 5.51 19.58
CA ALA A 140 8.47 5.60 20.45
C ALA A 140 8.27 6.59 21.61
N ARG A 141 7.58 7.73 21.36
CA ARG A 141 7.25 8.70 22.42
C ARG A 141 6.31 8.13 23.48
N LEU A 142 5.30 7.35 23.05
CA LEU A 142 4.39 6.67 23.97
C LEU A 142 5.12 5.60 24.79
N LEU A 143 5.93 4.77 24.15
CA LEU A 143 6.74 3.76 24.83
C LEU A 143 7.73 4.40 25.82
N TYR A 144 8.35 5.53 25.46
CA TYR A 144 9.24 6.27 26.34
C TYR A 144 8.51 6.79 27.58
N ALA A 145 7.29 7.29 27.42
CA ALA A 145 6.44 7.75 28.52
C ALA A 145 6.03 6.60 29.47
N GLU A 146 5.98 5.37 28.96
CA GLU A 146 5.74 4.13 29.73
C GLU A 146 7.02 3.50 30.29
N GLU A 147 8.17 4.17 30.19
CA GLU A 147 9.50 3.70 30.63
C GLU A 147 10.00 2.46 29.84
N LYS A 148 9.40 2.13 28.69
CA LYS A 148 9.79 1.06 27.77
C LYS A 148 10.90 1.52 26.81
N TYR A 149 12.04 1.90 27.37
CA TYR A 149 13.12 2.58 26.62
C TYR A 149 13.72 1.73 25.50
N ASP A 150 13.91 0.44 25.73
CA ASP A 150 14.51 -0.48 24.73
C ASP A 150 13.60 -0.64 23.51
N GLU A 151 12.27 -0.74 23.73
CA GLU A 151 11.29 -0.84 22.66
C GLU A 151 11.22 0.47 21.87
N ALA A 152 11.23 1.62 22.54
CA ALA A 152 11.26 2.93 21.92
C ALA A 152 12.50 3.11 21.05
N LEU A 153 13.67 2.71 21.54
CA LEU A 153 14.94 2.79 20.81
C LEU A 153 14.92 1.90 19.57
N ASN A 154 14.45 0.66 19.67
CA ASN A 154 14.34 -0.29 18.55
C ASN A 154 13.47 0.28 17.39
N LEU A 155 12.36 0.96 17.71
CA LEU A 155 11.53 1.62 16.68
C LEU A 155 12.28 2.72 15.93
N LEU A 156 13.18 3.45 16.61
CA LEU A 156 13.92 4.56 16.04
C LEU A 156 15.21 4.12 15.32
N GLU A 157 15.89 3.10 15.79
CA GLU A 157 17.10 2.56 15.16
C GLU A 157 16.83 2.04 13.75
N LYS A 158 15.72 1.34 13.57
CA LYS A 158 15.30 0.86 12.23
C LYS A 158 15.09 2.02 11.23
N TYR A 159 14.87 3.22 11.74
CA TYR A 159 14.76 4.46 10.98
C TYR A 159 16.12 5.07 10.61
N SER A 160 17.07 5.05 11.53
CA SER A 160 18.40 5.64 11.34
C SER A 160 19.27 4.83 10.36
N SER A 161 19.06 3.51 10.27
CA SER A 161 19.82 2.62 9.39
C SER A 161 19.40 2.68 7.91
N SER A 162 18.36 3.42 7.56
CA SER A 162 17.82 3.54 6.19
C SER A 162 18.16 4.87 5.48
N SER A 163 19.13 5.63 6.02
CA SER A 163 19.57 6.93 5.47
C SER A 163 20.84 6.83 4.64
#